data_eecc1874c91c2298804d01d280f6b0dc
#
_entry.id   eecc1874c91c2298804d01d280f6b0dc
#
_cell.length_a   1.000
_cell.length_b   1.000
_cell.length_c   1.000
_cell.angle_alpha   90.00
_cell.angle_beta   90.00
_cell.angle_gamma   90.00
#
_symmetry.space_group_name_H-M   'P 1'
#
loop_
_entity.id
_entity.type
_entity.pdbx_description
1 polymer ?
#
loop_
_entity_poly.entity_id
_entity_poly.type
_entity_poly.pdbx_seq_one_letter_code
_entity_poly.pdbx_strand_id
1 'polypeptide(L)'
;RQRQMCIRDRCCAVSVNHRLAKKKRLTIQDLYGENLLLMHRGWSHYIDLLRDDLWTNHHNIHIVDFDFYSLEIFNRCENSNDILIAIENWKTVHPLLKILPVDWNYTIPFGILHAPEPSKTVQRFLQAIPAVMEL
;
A
#
# COMPACT_ATOMS: atom_id res chain seq x y z
N ARG A 1 0.90 -0.49 -24.53
CA ARG A 1 0.40 -1.48 -23.57
C ARG A 1 -1.02 -1.13 -23.14
N GLN A 2 -1.87 -2.13 -23.02
CA GLN A 2 -3.21 -1.99 -22.43
C GLN A 2 -3.15 -2.28 -20.93
N ARG A 3 -4.12 -1.71 -20.18
CA ARG A 3 -4.18 -1.88 -18.72
C ARG A 3 -5.58 -2.25 -18.30
N GLN A 4 -5.69 -3.25 -17.42
CA GLN A 4 -6.87 -3.48 -16.61
C GLN A 4 -6.59 -2.85 -15.25
N MET A 5 -7.27 -1.75 -14.93
CA MET A 5 -6.97 -0.97 -13.72
C MET A 5 -8.21 -0.72 -12.88
N CYS A 6 -8.00 -0.70 -11.59
CA CYS A 6 -8.91 -0.14 -10.61
C CYS A 6 -8.14 0.77 -9.64
N ILE A 7 -8.86 1.58 -8.90
CA ILE A 7 -8.28 2.42 -7.86
C ILE A 7 -8.36 1.67 -6.54
N ARG A 8 -7.27 1.68 -5.77
CA ARG A 8 -7.19 1.10 -4.43
C ARG A 8 -6.74 2.15 -3.43
N ASP A 9 -7.38 2.13 -2.28
CA ASP A 9 -7.00 3.00 -1.17
C ASP A 9 -5.64 2.60 -0.60
N ARG A 10 -4.87 3.60 -0.21
CA ARG A 10 -3.65 3.38 0.56
C ARG A 10 -4.02 3.01 1.99
N CYS A 11 -3.40 1.97 2.48
CA CYS A 11 -3.54 1.45 3.83
C CYS A 11 -2.20 1.49 4.56
N CYS A 12 -2.23 1.18 5.85
CA CYS A 12 -1.03 0.99 6.66
C CYS A 12 -0.92 -0.47 7.09
N ALA A 13 0.28 -1.02 6.93
CA ALA A 13 0.63 -2.33 7.50
C ALA A 13 1.37 -2.11 8.82
N VAL A 14 0.95 -2.80 9.85
CA VAL A 14 1.58 -2.79 11.18
C VAL A 14 1.79 -4.21 11.67
N SER A 15 2.82 -4.42 12.51
CA SER A 15 2.97 -5.68 13.23
C SER A 15 1.70 -6.00 14.01
N VAL A 16 1.34 -7.27 14.10
CA VAL A 16 0.21 -7.73 14.96
C VAL A 16 0.42 -7.34 16.44
N ASN A 17 1.66 -7.07 16.84
CA ASN A 17 2.01 -6.60 18.19
C ASN A 17 2.06 -5.06 18.33
N HIS A 18 1.85 -4.33 17.26
CA HIS A 18 1.86 -2.87 17.27
C HIS A 18 0.66 -2.32 18.06
N ARG A 19 0.85 -1.18 18.75
CA ARG A 19 -0.23 -0.53 19.51
C ARG A 19 -1.48 -0.24 18.66
N LEU A 20 -1.32 0.04 17.37
CA LEU A 20 -2.42 0.34 16.45
C LEU A 20 -3.10 -0.93 15.89
N ALA A 21 -2.53 -2.11 16.07
CA ALA A 21 -3.09 -3.36 15.54
C ALA A 21 -4.47 -3.71 16.10
N LYS A 22 -4.83 -3.16 17.25
CA LYS A 22 -6.14 -3.35 17.88
C LYS A 22 -7.25 -2.53 17.22
N LYS A 23 -6.90 -1.51 16.44
CA LYS A 23 -7.87 -0.68 15.73
C LYS A 23 -8.36 -1.37 14.47
N LYS A 24 -9.57 -1.01 14.04
CA LYS A 24 -10.15 -1.46 12.77
C LYS A 24 -9.86 -0.48 11.64
N ARG A 25 -9.65 0.78 11.98
CA ARG A 25 -9.42 1.88 11.08
C ARG A 25 -8.52 2.92 11.74
N LEU A 26 -7.64 3.55 10.97
CA LEU A 26 -6.73 4.58 11.46
C LEU A 26 -7.18 5.96 10.98
N THR A 27 -6.86 6.97 11.78
CA THR A 27 -6.85 8.37 11.36
C THR A 27 -5.42 8.81 11.09
N ILE A 28 -5.23 9.94 10.41
CA ILE A 28 -3.88 10.51 10.23
C ILE A 28 -3.22 10.79 11.60
N GLN A 29 -4.00 11.26 12.57
CA GLN A 29 -3.50 11.56 13.91
C GLN A 29 -2.96 10.32 14.64
N ASP A 30 -3.49 9.15 14.35
CA ASP A 30 -2.96 7.89 14.89
C ASP A 30 -1.51 7.62 14.49
N LEU A 31 -1.08 8.18 13.36
CA LEU A 31 0.27 8.03 12.81
C LEU A 31 1.27 9.05 13.41
N TYR A 32 0.81 10.03 14.17
CA TYR A 32 1.69 11.03 14.77
C TYR A 32 2.63 10.38 15.79
N GLY A 33 3.92 10.72 15.68
CA GLY A 33 4.98 10.11 16.48
C GLY A 33 5.50 8.78 15.96
N GLU A 34 4.93 8.28 14.87
CA GLU A 34 5.32 7.01 14.26
C GLU A 34 6.31 7.19 13.10
N ASN A 35 7.08 6.14 12.82
CA ASN A 35 7.89 6.04 11.61
C ASN A 35 7.05 5.41 10.49
N LEU A 36 6.91 6.13 9.39
CA LEU A 36 6.16 5.68 8.23
C LEU A 36 7.11 5.33 7.09
N LEU A 37 7.15 4.06 6.72
CA LEU A 37 7.97 3.54 5.64
C LEU A 37 7.31 3.84 4.29
N LEU A 38 7.96 4.66 3.48
CA LEU A 38 7.53 5.03 2.13
C LEU A 38 8.63 4.71 1.12
N MET A 39 8.26 4.28 -0.07
CA MET A 39 9.21 4.24 -1.18
C MET A 39 9.78 5.64 -1.42
N HIS A 40 11.08 5.71 -1.73
CA HIS A 40 11.76 6.99 -1.94
C HIS A 40 11.14 7.77 -3.12
N ARG A 41 11.36 9.07 -3.11
CA ARG A 41 10.83 9.97 -4.14
C ARG A 41 11.27 9.55 -5.55
N GLY A 42 10.34 9.70 -6.49
CA GLY A 42 10.59 9.45 -7.91
C GLY A 42 10.12 8.08 -8.42
N TRP A 43 9.80 7.14 -7.53
CA TRP A 43 9.29 5.83 -7.95
C TRP A 43 7.82 5.87 -8.37
N SER A 44 7.02 6.68 -7.71
CA SER A 44 5.59 6.75 -7.98
C SER A 44 5.05 8.14 -7.67
N HIS A 45 4.40 8.74 -8.65
CA HIS A 45 3.69 10.01 -8.48
C HIS A 45 2.68 9.96 -7.32
N TYR A 46 1.99 8.85 -7.15
CA TYR A 46 0.99 8.67 -6.08
C TYR A 46 1.60 8.62 -4.68
N ILE A 47 2.80 8.05 -4.54
CA ILE A 47 3.57 8.10 -3.29
C ILE A 47 4.11 9.50 -3.04
N ASP A 48 4.58 10.16 -4.09
CA ASP A 48 5.13 11.52 -3.97
C ASP A 48 4.05 12.51 -3.51
N LEU A 49 2.81 12.40 -3.98
CA LEU A 49 1.69 13.21 -3.50
C LEU A 49 1.42 12.99 -2.00
N LEU A 50 1.38 11.75 -1.54
CA LEU A 50 1.24 11.42 -0.13
C LEU A 50 2.40 12.02 0.69
N ARG A 51 3.63 11.81 0.22
CA ARG A 51 4.84 12.32 0.87
C ARG A 51 4.81 13.84 1.03
N ASP A 52 4.44 14.57 -0.02
CA ASP A 52 4.42 16.02 -0.03
C ASP A 52 3.36 16.57 0.95
N ASP A 53 2.20 15.96 1.01
CA ASP A 53 1.16 16.35 1.95
C ASP A 53 1.56 16.08 3.40
N LEU A 54 2.12 14.90 3.68
CA LEU A 54 2.60 14.57 5.03
C LEU A 54 3.73 15.52 5.46
N TRP A 55 4.65 15.84 4.56
CA TRP A 55 5.72 16.79 4.82
C TRP A 55 5.20 18.20 5.12
N THR A 56 4.19 18.65 4.39
CA THR A 56 3.65 20.00 4.51
C THR A 56 2.71 20.16 5.71
N ASN A 57 1.85 19.18 5.95
CA ASN A 57 0.70 19.31 6.84
C ASN A 57 0.77 18.43 8.10
N HIS A 58 1.65 17.42 8.13
CA HIS A 58 1.71 16.41 9.19
C HIS A 58 3.14 16.13 9.64
N HIS A 59 3.84 17.16 10.12
CA HIS A 59 5.26 17.09 10.52
C HIS A 59 5.54 16.09 11.65
N ASN A 60 4.53 15.68 12.39
CA ASN A 60 4.67 14.72 13.48
C ASN A 60 4.76 13.26 12.99
N ILE A 61 4.62 13.02 11.69
CA ILE A 61 4.86 11.72 11.07
C ILE A 61 6.28 11.71 10.53
N HIS A 62 7.09 10.76 11.00
CA HIS A 62 8.48 10.62 10.56
C HIS A 62 8.55 9.71 9.35
N ILE A 63 8.88 10.26 8.18
CA ILE A 63 9.00 9.50 6.94
C ILE A 63 10.37 8.84 6.88
N VAL A 64 10.37 7.53 6.62
CA VAL A 64 11.57 6.70 6.44
C VAL A 64 11.53 6.07 5.06
N ASP A 65 12.56 6.32 4.27
CA ASP A 65 12.63 5.84 2.88
C ASP A 65 13.06 4.38 2.79
N PHE A 66 12.52 3.69 1.81
CA PHE A 66 13.04 2.41 1.34
C PHE A 66 12.95 2.32 -0.20
N ASP A 67 13.71 1.39 -0.79
CA ASP A 67 13.89 1.35 -2.25
C ASP A 67 12.74 0.64 -2.97
N PHE A 68 12.34 -0.53 -2.50
CA PHE A 68 11.25 -1.31 -3.10
C PHE A 68 10.69 -2.35 -2.13
N TYR A 69 9.48 -2.80 -2.40
CA TYR A 69 8.83 -3.84 -1.60
C TYR A 69 9.53 -5.18 -1.79
N SER A 70 9.94 -5.78 -0.69
CA SER A 70 10.62 -7.07 -0.61
C SER A 70 10.25 -7.76 0.70
N LEU A 71 10.62 -9.03 0.82
CA LEU A 71 10.43 -9.76 2.08
C LEU A 71 11.15 -9.07 3.24
N GLU A 72 12.30 -8.47 2.97
CA GLU A 72 13.08 -7.74 3.97
C GLU A 72 12.30 -6.56 4.58
N ILE A 73 11.63 -5.75 3.75
CA ILE A 73 10.84 -4.61 4.27
C ILE A 73 9.62 -5.08 5.06
N PHE A 74 8.99 -6.18 4.68
CA PHE A 74 7.90 -6.77 5.45
C PHE A 74 8.39 -7.31 6.78
N ASN A 75 9.52 -8.01 6.81
CA ASN A 75 10.13 -8.49 8.05
C ASN A 75 10.56 -7.34 8.96
N ARG A 76 11.10 -6.26 8.41
CA ARG A 76 11.43 -5.05 9.15
C ARG A 76 10.18 -4.47 9.83
N CYS A 77 9.10 -4.33 9.09
CA CYS A 77 7.84 -3.82 9.63
C CYS A 77 7.30 -4.72 10.75
N GLU A 78 7.36 -6.05 10.57
CA GLU A 78 6.91 -7.01 11.58
C GLU A 78 7.75 -6.96 12.86
N ASN A 79 9.07 -6.81 12.76
CA ASN A 79 10.00 -6.83 13.86
C ASN A 79 10.24 -5.46 14.51
N SER A 80 9.48 -4.43 14.16
CA SER A 80 9.64 -3.08 14.67
C SER A 80 8.29 -2.43 14.96
N ASN A 81 8.32 -1.17 15.40
CA ASN A 81 7.13 -0.31 15.47
C ASN A 81 6.94 0.56 14.22
N ASP A 82 7.72 0.31 13.17
CA ASP A 82 7.57 1.04 11.92
C ASP A 82 6.26 0.65 11.22
N ILE A 83 5.65 1.63 10.57
CA ILE A 83 4.42 1.45 9.81
C ILE A 83 4.76 1.48 8.33
N LEU A 84 4.27 0.50 7.57
CA LEU A 84 4.53 0.40 6.14
C LEU A 84 3.30 0.83 5.35
N ILE A 85 3.47 1.69 4.34
CA ILE A 85 2.41 1.98 3.40
C ILE A 85 2.09 0.74 2.57
N ALA A 86 0.83 0.40 2.51
CA ALA A 86 0.32 -0.80 1.87
C ALA A 86 -0.95 -0.51 1.07
N ILE A 87 -1.53 -1.54 0.52
CA ILE A 87 -2.86 -1.53 -0.11
C ILE A 87 -3.72 -2.66 0.46
N GLU A 88 -5.01 -2.52 0.35
CA GLU A 88 -5.96 -3.50 0.90
C GLU A 88 -5.74 -4.92 0.37
N ASN A 89 -5.34 -5.05 -0.88
CA ASN A 89 -5.08 -6.35 -1.51
C ASN A 89 -3.95 -7.16 -0.85
N TRP A 90 -3.17 -6.54 0.03
CA TRP A 90 -2.06 -7.21 0.71
C TRP A 90 -2.43 -7.78 2.08
N LYS A 91 -3.69 -7.96 2.39
CA LYS A 91 -4.14 -8.51 3.69
C LYS A 91 -3.51 -9.85 4.06
N THR A 92 -3.10 -10.63 3.07
CA THR A 92 -2.49 -11.96 3.27
C THR A 92 -1.01 -12.02 2.89
N VAL A 93 -0.38 -10.88 2.63
CA VAL A 93 1.02 -10.85 2.16
C VAL A 93 2.01 -11.34 3.21
N HIS A 94 1.71 -11.12 4.48
CA HIS A 94 2.55 -11.55 5.60
C HIS A 94 1.68 -11.91 6.81
N PRO A 95 1.88 -13.10 7.43
CA PRO A 95 0.98 -13.60 8.48
C PRO A 95 1.02 -12.76 9.77
N LEU A 96 2.12 -12.05 10.03
CA LEU A 96 2.32 -11.26 11.25
C LEU A 96 2.15 -9.75 11.00
N LEU A 97 1.65 -9.35 9.84
CA LEU A 97 1.28 -7.97 9.53
C LEU A 97 -0.23 -7.83 9.41
N LYS A 98 -0.75 -6.76 9.95
CA LYS A 98 -2.15 -6.37 9.82
C LYS A 98 -2.27 -5.16 8.92
N ILE A 99 -3.11 -5.23 7.90
CA ILE A 99 -3.40 -4.14 6.98
C ILE A 99 -4.62 -3.38 7.50
N LEU A 100 -4.43 -2.09 7.79
CA LEU A 100 -5.47 -1.23 8.35
C LEU A 100 -5.80 -0.10 7.37
N PRO A 101 -7.08 0.13 7.07
CA PRO A 101 -7.48 1.30 6.30
C PRO A 101 -7.22 2.58 7.08
N VAL A 102 -6.98 3.68 6.37
CA VAL A 102 -6.74 4.99 6.95
C VAL A 102 -7.74 5.99 6.39
N ASP A 103 -8.23 6.90 7.23
CA ASP A 103 -9.14 7.97 6.84
C ASP A 103 -8.40 9.10 6.13
N TRP A 104 -8.02 8.85 4.89
CA TRP A 104 -7.40 9.81 3.97
C TRP A 104 -7.79 9.51 2.53
N ASN A 105 -7.47 10.43 1.61
CA ASN A 105 -7.85 10.33 0.20
C ASN A 105 -6.71 9.89 -0.72
N TYR A 106 -5.74 9.13 -0.21
CA TYR A 106 -4.62 8.64 -1.02
C TYR A 106 -4.93 7.29 -1.61
N THR A 107 -4.80 7.21 -2.92
CA THR A 107 -5.10 6.02 -3.71
C THR A 107 -3.91 5.65 -4.58
N ILE A 108 -3.98 4.47 -5.17
CA ILE A 108 -3.07 4.02 -6.21
C ILE A 108 -3.86 3.28 -7.28
N PRO A 109 -3.57 3.48 -8.57
CA PRO A 109 -4.05 2.57 -9.59
C PRO A 109 -3.41 1.19 -9.41
N PHE A 110 -4.24 0.18 -9.45
CA PHE A 110 -3.85 -1.22 -9.31
C PHE A 110 -4.39 -2.00 -10.49
N GLY A 111 -3.59 -2.82 -11.13
CA GLY A 111 -4.06 -3.52 -12.30
C GLY A 111 -3.03 -4.40 -12.97
N ILE A 112 -3.36 -4.86 -14.15
CA ILE A 112 -2.55 -5.77 -14.95
C ILE A 112 -2.14 -5.08 -16.24
N LEU A 113 -0.87 -5.15 -16.55
CA LEU A 113 -0.32 -4.72 -17.83
C LEU A 113 -0.27 -5.92 -18.79
N HIS A 114 -0.78 -5.73 -19.99
CA HIS A 114 -0.71 -6.74 -21.03
C HIS A 114 -0.37 -6.10 -22.39
N ALA A 115 -0.03 -6.93 -23.38
CA ALA A 115 0.20 -6.46 -24.76
C ALA A 115 -1.07 -5.79 -25.33
N PRO A 116 -0.95 -4.80 -26.25
CA PRO A 116 -2.10 -4.18 -26.90
C PRO A 116 -3.01 -5.20 -27.59
N GLU A 117 -2.42 -6.20 -28.22
CA GLU A 117 -3.11 -7.33 -28.86
C GLU A 117 -2.81 -8.62 -28.09
N PRO A 118 -3.57 -8.91 -27.01
CA PRO A 118 -3.32 -10.09 -26.20
C PRO A 118 -3.74 -11.36 -26.93
N SER A 119 -3.01 -12.46 -26.70
CA SER A 119 -3.39 -13.78 -27.19
C SER A 119 -4.75 -14.21 -26.65
N LYS A 120 -5.40 -15.20 -27.30
CA LYS A 120 -6.68 -15.75 -26.83
C LYS A 120 -6.61 -16.25 -25.38
N THR A 121 -5.49 -16.84 -24.98
CA THR A 121 -5.27 -17.29 -23.60
C THR A 121 -5.24 -16.12 -22.63
N VAL A 122 -4.52 -15.06 -22.96
CA VAL A 122 -4.47 -13.84 -22.13
C VAL A 122 -5.83 -13.16 -22.06
N GLN A 123 -6.57 -13.11 -23.19
CA GLN A 123 -7.93 -12.56 -23.19
C GLN A 123 -8.87 -13.31 -22.25
N ARG A 124 -8.83 -14.66 -22.26
CA ARG A 124 -9.62 -15.50 -21.34
C ARG A 124 -9.25 -15.23 -19.89
N PHE A 125 -7.96 -15.11 -19.61
CA PHE A 125 -7.47 -14.76 -18.28
C PHE A 125 -8.00 -13.40 -17.82
N LEU A 126 -7.89 -12.36 -18.65
CA LEU A 126 -8.39 -11.02 -18.34
C LEU A 126 -9.90 -11.01 -18.08
N GLN A 127 -10.68 -11.81 -18.80
CA GLN A 127 -12.12 -11.93 -18.61
C GLN A 127 -12.49 -12.63 -17.29
N ALA A 128 -11.63 -13.53 -16.81
CA ALA A 128 -11.85 -14.26 -15.56
C ALA A 128 -11.51 -13.43 -14.29
N ILE A 129 -10.64 -12.43 -14.40
CA ILE A 129 -10.16 -11.65 -13.26
C ILE A 129 -11.28 -10.97 -12.47
N PRO A 130 -12.25 -10.27 -13.09
CA PRO A 130 -13.30 -9.59 -12.33
C PRO A 130 -14.12 -10.52 -11.43
N ALA A 131 -14.30 -11.77 -11.86
CA ALA A 131 -15.06 -12.76 -11.09
C ALA A 131 -14.29 -13.29 -9.86
N VAL A 132 -12.94 -13.20 -9.88
CA VAL A 132 -12.08 -13.78 -8.83
C VAL A 132 -11.52 -12.71 -7.89
N MET A 133 -11.24 -11.51 -8.41
CA MET A 133 -10.51 -10.45 -7.70
C MET A 133 -11.36 -9.24 -7.32
N GLU A 134 -12.64 -9.23 -7.63
CA GLU A 134 -13.54 -8.08 -7.37
C GLU A 134 -12.95 -6.73 -7.87
N LEU A 135 -12.43 -6.75 -9.08
CA LEU A 135 -11.86 -5.55 -9.70
C LEU A 135 -12.95 -4.58 -10.18
#